data_2c3c8643d745e21869b6c512a6ada703
#
_entry.id   2c3c8643d745e21869b6c512a6ada703
#
_cell.length_a   1.000
_cell.length_b   1.000
_cell.length_c   1.000
_cell.angle_alpha   90.00
_cell.angle_beta   90.00
_cell.angle_gamma   90.00
#
_symmetry.space_group_name_H-M   'P 1'
#
loop_
_entity.id
_entity.type
_entity.pdbx_description
1 polymer ?
#
loop_
_entity_poly.entity_id
_entity_poly.type
_entity_poly.pdbx_seq_one_letter_code
_entity_poly.pdbx_strand_id
1 'polypeptide(L)'
;MKRIITTLAAALIATAAVSAQGLETAYYLDGYTFGYRLNPSFMSERGFFALPGVSRLSIGAGYTPGLENILFVKDGKTVTFLNSNVTKEEFTSKMKGSDLKVHLTPDINILALGFWNGDAFHTFDVSLKANMAGASPYDLFRLLKCGTEASDVFDLSSNRVHGSAYLEAAFSSAFDVGDNLSIGYRIKGLAGLQYIDLNLSKMDLNLGREKWEIAASGDMFVSGDFLKVPGKYDEELGKRVVDVENIEPTSDFDIHRFRPAGYGGAVDIGATWRPFDFLSVSGAVLDLGGISWKTTAYAQTPDMAYTYTPAEDMSFETASESISDQITNATSALSSMLYMEMKEENGKGQFKMLPWSANVGVNLRAPFYDRISLGLLGVHRHGPAFNYNSARASLNWSLFKWFSISGSVAKDNLKTTSYGGAINFHPGLLNIFLGFDSIPTTVIPVKAIDDALADLPFKIPFAVGIPKSRFNTGIFFGVTLSMGQRHRDFAGRRYVKKVETESLPSLEPMEMIVPEGEEVKNSEPLTTPTSPDTNY
;
A
#
# COMPACT_ATOMS: atom_id res chain seq x y z
N MET A 1 27.81 13.11 4.14
CA MET A 1 27.29 12.37 2.97
C MET A 1 27.44 10.85 3.05
N LYS A 2 28.63 10.28 3.38
CA LYS A 2 28.73 8.83 3.59
C LYS A 2 27.65 8.32 4.56
N ARG A 3 27.44 8.99 5.70
CA ARG A 3 26.36 8.66 6.66
C ARG A 3 24.96 8.96 6.12
N ILE A 4 24.75 10.03 5.35
CA ILE A 4 23.42 10.32 4.75
C ILE A 4 23.07 9.30 3.67
N ILE A 5 24.00 9.04 2.76
CA ILE A 5 23.83 8.03 1.71
C ILE A 5 23.73 6.64 2.35
N THR A 6 24.51 6.36 3.38
CA THR A 6 24.44 5.10 4.12
C THR A 6 23.20 5.02 5.01
N THR A 7 22.76 6.12 5.63
CA THR A 7 21.49 6.15 6.38
C THR A 7 20.30 6.05 5.44
N LEU A 8 20.32 6.72 4.30
CA LEU A 8 19.33 6.57 3.23
C LEU A 8 19.36 5.15 2.65
N ALA A 9 20.54 4.63 2.32
CA ALA A 9 20.68 3.26 1.83
C ALA A 9 20.31 2.23 2.91
N ALA A 10 20.67 2.47 4.18
CA ALA A 10 20.29 1.61 5.30
C ALA A 10 18.80 1.71 5.61
N ALA A 11 18.20 2.89 5.59
CA ALA A 11 16.76 3.05 5.70
C ALA A 11 16.02 2.37 4.53
N LEU A 12 16.55 2.48 3.33
CA LEU A 12 16.04 1.83 2.12
C LEU A 12 16.19 0.31 2.19
N ILE A 13 17.28 -0.21 2.75
CA ILE A 13 17.52 -1.66 2.92
C ILE A 13 16.73 -2.19 4.13
N ALA A 14 16.61 -1.41 5.22
CA ALA A 14 15.79 -1.77 6.38
C ALA A 14 14.31 -1.90 6.03
N THR A 15 13.83 -1.07 5.12
CA THR A 15 12.45 -1.15 4.63
C THR A 15 12.24 -2.34 3.67
N ALA A 16 13.29 -2.89 3.06
CA ALA A 16 13.19 -4.02 2.14
C ALA A 16 12.78 -5.35 2.80
N ALA A 17 12.81 -5.43 4.12
CA ALA A 17 12.59 -6.69 4.83
C ALA A 17 11.15 -6.97 5.27
N VAL A 18 10.22 -6.01 5.16
CA VAL A 18 8.81 -6.20 5.55
C VAL A 18 7.87 -5.55 4.54
N SER A 19 6.86 -6.28 4.13
CA SER A 19 6.22 -6.10 2.85
C SER A 19 4.70 -6.02 2.89
N ALA A 20 4.04 -5.00 2.37
CA ALA A 20 2.70 -5.13 1.78
C ALA A 20 2.27 -3.95 0.94
N GLN A 21 2.06 -4.11 -0.33
CA GLN A 21 1.09 -3.34 -1.11
C GLN A 21 -0.16 -4.19 -1.31
N GLY A 22 -1.31 -3.53 -1.17
CA GLY A 22 -2.68 -3.98 -1.44
C GLY A 22 -2.87 -5.44 -1.80
N LEU A 23 -3.69 -6.08 -1.08
CA LEU A 23 -4.18 -7.46 -1.16
C LEU A 23 -4.79 -7.81 -2.53
N GLU A 24 -4.04 -7.66 -3.60
CA GLU A 24 -4.55 -7.85 -4.96
C GLU A 24 -5.01 -9.29 -5.18
N THR A 25 -4.30 -10.27 -4.57
CA THR A 25 -4.69 -11.69 -4.62
C THR A 25 -6.02 -11.97 -3.91
N ALA A 26 -6.36 -11.18 -2.89
CA ALA A 26 -7.62 -11.32 -2.15
C ALA A 26 -8.81 -10.64 -2.82
N TYR A 27 -8.63 -9.90 -3.92
CA TYR A 27 -9.69 -9.10 -4.53
C TYR A 27 -10.93 -9.91 -4.91
N TYR A 28 -10.74 -11.14 -5.37
CA TYR A 28 -11.82 -12.07 -5.73
C TYR A 28 -11.88 -13.30 -4.81
N LEU A 29 -11.21 -13.26 -3.65
CA LEU A 29 -11.26 -14.35 -2.68
C LEU A 29 -12.65 -14.40 -2.03
N ASP A 30 -13.40 -15.46 -2.29
CA ASP A 30 -14.74 -15.64 -1.76
C ASP A 30 -14.73 -15.68 -0.21
N GLY A 31 -15.69 -14.99 0.41
CA GLY A 31 -15.84 -14.91 1.86
C GLY A 31 -14.84 -14.02 2.58
N TYR A 32 -13.94 -13.31 1.88
CA TYR A 32 -12.98 -12.39 2.48
C TYR A 32 -13.69 -11.18 3.11
N THR A 33 -13.66 -11.09 4.42
CA THR A 33 -14.44 -10.11 5.20
C THR A 33 -14.04 -8.66 4.91
N PHE A 34 -12.74 -8.38 4.66
CA PHE A 34 -12.24 -7.03 4.41
C PHE A 34 -12.26 -6.61 2.92
N GLY A 35 -13.02 -7.31 2.08
CA GLY A 35 -13.17 -6.96 0.67
C GLY A 35 -13.63 -5.52 0.42
N TYR A 36 -14.45 -4.96 1.32
CA TYR A 36 -14.93 -3.57 1.26
C TYR A 36 -13.79 -2.52 1.27
N ARG A 37 -12.60 -2.88 1.75
CA ARG A 37 -11.43 -2.00 1.71
C ARG A 37 -10.71 -2.00 0.36
N LEU A 38 -10.98 -2.99 -0.49
CA LEU A 38 -10.46 -3.11 -1.86
C LEU A 38 -11.42 -2.52 -2.87
N ASN A 39 -12.70 -2.61 -2.58
CA ASN A 39 -13.79 -2.00 -3.31
C ASN A 39 -14.99 -1.79 -2.35
N PRO A 40 -15.38 -0.56 -2.07
CA PRO A 40 -16.49 -0.26 -1.15
C PRO A 40 -17.83 -0.92 -1.51
N SER A 41 -18.05 -1.33 -2.77
CA SER A 41 -19.27 -2.05 -3.17
C SER A 41 -19.28 -3.53 -2.79
N PHE A 42 -18.16 -4.08 -2.26
CA PHE A 42 -18.10 -5.46 -1.81
C PHE A 42 -18.72 -5.59 -0.42
N MET A 43 -19.69 -6.48 -0.31
CA MET A 43 -20.46 -6.73 0.91
C MET A 43 -20.11 -8.10 1.47
N SER A 44 -19.90 -8.20 2.78
CA SER A 44 -19.69 -9.49 3.45
C SER A 44 -20.96 -10.32 3.48
N GLU A 45 -20.84 -11.65 3.52
CA GLU A 45 -21.96 -12.58 3.62
C GLU A 45 -22.82 -12.33 4.87
N ARG A 46 -22.17 -11.97 5.98
CA ARG A 46 -22.77 -11.71 7.29
C ARG A 46 -22.17 -10.45 7.89
N GLY A 47 -22.79 -9.96 8.94
CA GLY A 47 -22.13 -9.03 9.84
C GLY A 47 -20.89 -9.68 10.47
N PHE A 48 -19.95 -8.86 10.92
CA PHE A 48 -18.75 -9.35 11.58
C PHE A 48 -18.23 -8.38 12.63
N PHE A 49 -17.44 -8.93 13.55
CA PHE A 49 -16.64 -8.17 14.51
C PHE A 49 -15.18 -8.66 14.42
N ALA A 50 -14.26 -7.74 14.31
CA ALA A 50 -12.83 -8.03 14.26
C ALA A 50 -12.20 -7.72 15.62
N LEU A 51 -11.58 -8.75 16.23
CA LEU A 51 -10.98 -8.65 17.56
C LEU A 51 -9.77 -7.72 17.53
N PRO A 52 -9.65 -6.76 18.48
CA PRO A 52 -8.49 -5.89 18.59
C PRO A 52 -7.17 -6.68 18.65
N GLY A 53 -6.17 -6.23 17.89
CA GLY A 53 -4.83 -6.82 17.85
C GLY A 53 -4.64 -7.99 16.88
N VAL A 54 -5.70 -8.70 16.50
CA VAL A 54 -5.64 -9.82 15.52
C VAL A 54 -6.61 -9.65 14.36
N SER A 55 -7.28 -8.51 14.28
CA SER A 55 -8.33 -8.27 13.29
C SER A 55 -7.82 -8.36 11.84
N ARG A 56 -6.83 -7.58 11.49
CA ARG A 56 -6.14 -7.64 10.20
C ARG A 56 -4.79 -6.94 10.29
N LEU A 57 -3.75 -7.67 9.97
CA LEU A 57 -2.43 -7.15 9.68
C LEU A 57 -2.19 -7.27 8.19
N SER A 58 -1.78 -6.20 7.56
CA SER A 58 -1.33 -6.21 6.18
C SER A 58 -0.07 -5.36 6.07
N ILE A 59 0.91 -5.91 5.39
CA ILE A 59 2.18 -5.24 5.23
C ILE A 59 2.63 -5.34 3.76
N GLY A 60 2.98 -4.28 3.00
CA GLY A 60 3.46 -4.13 1.64
C GLY A 60 4.84 -3.58 1.47
N ALA A 61 5.69 -4.26 0.68
CA ALA A 61 6.94 -3.71 0.20
C ALA A 61 7.38 -4.26 -1.12
N GLY A 62 8.23 -3.47 -1.69
CA GLY A 62 8.93 -3.86 -2.88
C GLY A 62 10.14 -2.99 -3.12
N TYR A 63 11.00 -3.50 -3.96
CA TYR A 63 12.16 -2.76 -4.44
C TYR A 63 12.56 -3.19 -5.86
N THR A 64 13.14 -2.26 -6.57
CA THR A 64 13.77 -2.45 -7.87
C THR A 64 14.96 -1.48 -7.97
N PRO A 65 16.12 -1.88 -8.54
CA PRO A 65 16.46 -3.19 -9.04
C PRO A 65 16.60 -4.24 -7.92
N GLY A 66 16.76 -5.52 -8.28
CA GLY A 66 17.02 -6.58 -7.31
C GLY A 66 18.32 -6.37 -6.52
N LEU A 67 18.43 -6.93 -5.32
CA LEU A 67 19.65 -6.87 -4.52
C LEU A 67 20.87 -7.48 -5.24
N GLU A 68 20.66 -8.42 -6.14
CA GLU A 68 21.70 -8.99 -7.01
C GLU A 68 22.38 -7.97 -7.93
N ASN A 69 21.79 -6.80 -8.12
CA ASN A 69 22.38 -5.70 -8.89
C ASN A 69 23.27 -4.80 -8.03
N ILE A 70 23.06 -4.83 -6.71
CA ILE A 70 23.75 -3.98 -5.72
C ILE A 70 24.77 -4.79 -4.93
N LEU A 71 24.46 -6.08 -4.65
CA LEU A 71 25.29 -7.00 -3.90
C LEU A 71 25.95 -8.01 -4.85
N PHE A 72 27.24 -8.25 -4.63
CA PHE A 72 28.09 -9.11 -5.44
C PHE A 72 28.74 -10.18 -4.56
N VAL A 73 29.03 -11.34 -5.11
CA VAL A 73 29.82 -12.36 -4.40
C VAL A 73 31.26 -12.32 -4.93
N LYS A 74 32.20 -11.99 -4.07
CA LYS A 74 33.63 -11.95 -4.35
C LYS A 74 34.37 -12.77 -3.27
N ASP A 75 35.18 -13.71 -3.70
CA ASP A 75 35.97 -14.59 -2.80
C ASP A 75 35.11 -15.28 -1.74
N GLY A 76 33.89 -15.70 -2.11
CA GLY A 76 32.93 -16.35 -1.21
C GLY A 76 32.25 -15.42 -0.21
N LYS A 77 32.48 -14.11 -0.27
CA LYS A 77 31.84 -13.09 0.58
C LYS A 77 30.87 -12.23 -0.22
N THR A 78 29.78 -11.84 0.42
CA THR A 78 28.87 -10.85 -0.14
C THR A 78 29.44 -9.46 0.13
N VAL A 79 29.56 -8.65 -0.94
CA VAL A 79 30.09 -7.27 -0.89
C VAL A 79 29.16 -6.34 -1.65
N THR A 80 29.20 -5.05 -1.32
CA THR A 80 28.42 -4.04 -2.06
C THR A 80 29.09 -3.70 -3.40
N PHE A 81 28.34 -3.06 -4.29
CA PHE A 81 28.88 -2.54 -5.56
C PHE A 81 30.04 -1.55 -5.37
N LEU A 82 30.17 -0.90 -4.21
CA LEU A 82 31.25 0.03 -3.89
C LEU A 82 32.59 -0.66 -3.61
N ASN A 83 32.58 -1.98 -3.35
CA ASN A 83 33.80 -2.73 -3.09
C ASN A 83 34.76 -2.68 -4.29
N SER A 84 36.06 -2.55 -4.02
CA SER A 84 37.10 -2.44 -5.05
C SER A 84 37.21 -3.67 -5.97
N ASN A 85 36.86 -4.87 -5.45
CA ASN A 85 36.85 -6.11 -6.23
C ASN A 85 35.68 -6.24 -7.20
N VAL A 86 34.71 -5.32 -7.17
CA VAL A 86 33.65 -5.22 -8.17
C VAL A 86 34.09 -4.23 -9.22
N THR A 87 34.22 -4.65 -10.49
CA THR A 87 34.65 -3.74 -11.55
C THR A 87 33.52 -2.78 -11.97
N LYS A 88 33.89 -1.67 -12.62
CA LYS A 88 32.94 -0.70 -13.16
C LYS A 88 32.03 -1.32 -14.21
N GLU A 89 32.61 -2.17 -15.08
CA GLU A 89 31.91 -2.88 -16.15
C GLU A 89 30.89 -3.88 -15.57
N GLU A 90 31.29 -4.64 -14.54
CA GLU A 90 30.43 -5.60 -13.88
C GLU A 90 29.22 -4.91 -13.25
N PHE A 91 29.46 -3.80 -12.56
CA PHE A 91 28.40 -2.98 -11.98
C PHE A 91 27.48 -2.39 -13.06
N THR A 92 28.05 -1.74 -14.06
CA THR A 92 27.31 -1.05 -15.13
C THR A 92 26.44 -2.02 -15.93
N SER A 93 26.95 -3.23 -16.21
CA SER A 93 26.21 -4.26 -16.94
C SER A 93 24.96 -4.71 -16.20
N LYS A 94 24.99 -4.76 -14.84
CA LYS A 94 23.86 -5.17 -14.01
C LYS A 94 22.86 -4.04 -13.73
N MET A 95 23.35 -2.81 -13.50
CA MET A 95 22.52 -1.69 -13.05
C MET A 95 21.97 -0.80 -14.18
N LYS A 96 22.50 -0.89 -15.39
CA LYS A 96 22.21 0.02 -16.50
C LYS A 96 20.72 0.35 -16.66
N GLY A 97 20.38 1.63 -16.54
CA GLY A 97 19.02 2.16 -16.71
C GLY A 97 18.02 1.73 -15.63
N SER A 98 18.51 1.30 -14.46
CA SER A 98 17.66 0.87 -13.36
C SER A 98 17.74 1.84 -12.20
N ASP A 99 16.73 2.72 -12.08
CA ASP A 99 16.55 3.56 -10.89
C ASP A 99 16.18 2.70 -9.70
N LEU A 100 16.72 3.07 -8.54
CA LEU A 100 16.28 2.49 -7.28
C LEU A 100 14.89 3.02 -6.93
N LYS A 101 13.96 2.12 -6.65
CA LYS A 101 12.64 2.43 -6.10
C LYS A 101 12.36 1.44 -4.99
N VAL A 102 11.95 1.95 -3.85
CA VAL A 102 11.58 1.16 -2.69
C VAL A 102 10.31 1.68 -2.09
N HIS A 103 9.53 0.81 -1.47
CA HIS A 103 8.35 1.22 -0.72
C HIS A 103 8.03 0.23 0.40
N LEU A 104 7.34 0.74 1.43
CA LEU A 104 6.85 -0.02 2.57
C LEU A 104 5.52 0.57 3.03
N THR A 105 4.48 -0.26 3.17
CA THR A 105 3.12 0.19 3.51
C THR A 105 2.45 -0.72 4.54
N PRO A 106 2.78 -0.64 5.84
CA PRO A 106 2.05 -1.35 6.88
C PRO A 106 0.64 -0.77 7.06
N ASP A 107 -0.33 -1.66 7.26
CA ASP A 107 -1.72 -1.34 7.56
C ASP A 107 -2.23 -2.33 8.62
N ILE A 108 -2.39 -1.83 9.83
CA ILE A 108 -2.84 -2.59 11.00
C ILE A 108 -4.26 -2.15 11.32
N ASN A 109 -5.22 -3.05 11.13
CA ASN A 109 -6.57 -2.78 11.55
C ASN A 109 -6.70 -3.07 13.06
N ILE A 110 -7.03 -2.04 13.82
CA ILE A 110 -7.13 -2.08 15.28
C ILE A 110 -8.51 -2.63 15.68
N LEU A 111 -9.55 -2.20 14.99
CA LEU A 111 -10.94 -2.56 15.26
C LEU A 111 -11.73 -2.52 13.95
N ALA A 112 -12.62 -3.48 13.74
CA ALA A 112 -13.59 -3.40 12.66
C ALA A 112 -14.92 -4.07 13.07
N LEU A 113 -16.00 -3.48 12.60
CA LEU A 113 -17.36 -3.94 12.77
C LEU A 113 -18.09 -3.84 11.43
N GLY A 114 -18.77 -4.90 11.00
CA GLY A 114 -19.66 -4.88 9.85
C GLY A 114 -21.05 -5.39 10.21
N PHE A 115 -22.08 -4.73 9.72
CA PHE A 115 -23.47 -5.12 10.01
C PHE A 115 -24.40 -4.81 8.85
N TRP A 116 -25.46 -5.59 8.76
CA TRP A 116 -26.54 -5.41 7.81
C TRP A 116 -27.68 -4.59 8.44
N ASN A 117 -28.18 -3.63 7.70
CA ASN A 117 -29.40 -2.89 8.02
C ASN A 117 -30.30 -2.92 6.77
N GLY A 118 -31.31 -3.78 6.79
CA GLY A 118 -32.05 -4.11 5.59
C GLY A 118 -31.15 -4.69 4.50
N ASP A 119 -31.18 -4.09 3.32
CA ASP A 119 -30.37 -4.49 2.15
C ASP A 119 -29.02 -3.78 2.07
N ALA A 120 -28.70 -2.87 3.00
CA ALA A 120 -27.45 -2.14 3.05
C ALA A 120 -26.47 -2.78 4.04
N PHE A 121 -25.22 -2.86 3.62
CA PHE A 121 -24.10 -3.32 4.44
C PHE A 121 -23.26 -2.15 4.90
N HIS A 122 -23.09 -2.00 6.19
CA HIS A 122 -22.32 -0.93 6.80
C HIS A 122 -21.10 -1.49 7.51
N THR A 123 -19.99 -0.73 7.48
CA THR A 123 -18.82 -1.04 8.28
C THR A 123 -18.30 0.19 9.01
N PHE A 124 -17.72 -0.05 10.16
CA PHE A 124 -16.90 0.93 10.88
C PHE A 124 -15.56 0.27 11.20
N ASP A 125 -14.47 0.95 10.92
CA ASP A 125 -13.14 0.44 11.26
C ASP A 125 -12.16 1.55 11.66
N VAL A 126 -11.16 1.15 12.47
CA VAL A 126 -10.04 1.99 12.89
C VAL A 126 -8.76 1.27 12.54
N SER A 127 -7.85 1.98 11.87
CA SER A 127 -6.59 1.41 11.41
C SER A 127 -5.43 2.37 11.63
N LEU A 128 -4.26 1.81 11.91
CA LEU A 128 -2.98 2.49 11.81
C LEU A 128 -2.38 2.19 10.44
N LYS A 129 -2.11 3.23 9.69
CA LYS A 129 -1.50 3.12 8.36
C LYS A 129 -0.18 3.89 8.32
N ALA A 130 0.80 3.32 7.63
CA ALA A 130 1.97 4.06 7.23
C ALA A 130 2.31 3.80 5.75
N ASN A 131 2.98 4.75 5.15
CA ASN A 131 3.50 4.66 3.79
C ASN A 131 4.91 5.24 3.78
N MET A 132 5.86 4.46 3.33
CA MET A 132 7.23 4.87 3.13
C MET A 132 7.60 4.55 1.68
N ALA A 133 8.20 5.48 0.99
CA ALA A 133 8.63 5.30 -0.39
C ALA A 133 9.91 6.07 -0.65
N GLY A 134 10.78 5.51 -1.48
CA GLY A 134 11.99 6.18 -1.92
C GLY A 134 12.27 5.90 -3.38
N ALA A 135 12.83 6.88 -4.05
CA ALA A 135 13.33 6.76 -5.41
C ALA A 135 14.69 7.43 -5.51
N SER A 136 15.59 6.84 -6.29
CA SER A 136 16.90 7.41 -6.61
C SER A 136 17.31 7.03 -8.02
N PRO A 137 17.77 8.00 -8.84
CA PRO A 137 18.16 7.72 -10.23
C PRO A 137 19.44 6.87 -10.31
N TYR A 138 19.56 6.13 -11.38
CA TYR A 138 20.74 5.32 -11.67
C TYR A 138 22.05 6.14 -11.65
N ASP A 139 22.01 7.38 -12.08
CA ASP A 139 23.18 8.26 -12.15
C ASP A 139 23.86 8.50 -10.80
N LEU A 140 23.10 8.45 -9.68
CA LEU A 140 23.70 8.50 -8.34
C LEU A 140 24.64 7.30 -8.11
N PHE A 141 24.20 6.10 -8.45
CA PHE A 141 25.00 4.88 -8.28
C PHE A 141 26.19 4.85 -9.22
N ARG A 142 26.00 5.36 -10.46
CA ARG A 142 27.05 5.53 -11.46
C ARG A 142 28.13 6.50 -10.97
N LEU A 143 27.75 7.65 -10.43
CA LEU A 143 28.67 8.61 -9.85
C LEU A 143 29.46 8.01 -8.69
N LEU A 144 28.78 7.30 -7.77
CA LEU A 144 29.41 6.69 -6.60
C LEU A 144 30.40 5.56 -6.97
N LYS A 145 30.14 4.80 -8.03
CA LYS A 145 30.98 3.68 -8.45
C LYS A 145 32.07 4.06 -9.43
N CYS A 146 31.72 4.86 -10.43
CA CYS A 146 32.58 5.14 -11.58
C CYS A 146 33.25 6.52 -11.49
N GLY A 147 32.77 7.39 -10.61
CA GLY A 147 33.22 8.76 -10.55
C GLY A 147 32.96 9.51 -11.87
N THR A 148 33.72 10.53 -12.15
CA THR A 148 33.61 11.36 -13.37
C THR A 148 34.15 10.70 -14.65
N GLU A 149 34.82 9.54 -14.54
CA GLU A 149 35.31 8.79 -15.73
C GLU A 149 34.17 8.28 -16.62
N ALA A 150 32.99 8.02 -16.08
CA ALA A 150 31.87 7.47 -16.84
C ALA A 150 31.13 8.52 -17.67
N SER A 151 31.10 9.77 -17.19
CA SER A 151 30.39 10.91 -17.78
C SER A 151 30.79 12.17 -17.03
N ASP A 152 30.74 13.31 -17.68
CA ASP A 152 30.84 14.61 -17.02
C ASP A 152 29.48 15.13 -16.55
N VAL A 153 28.37 14.54 -17.02
CA VAL A 153 27.00 14.96 -16.71
C VAL A 153 26.24 13.85 -16.00
N PHE A 154 25.64 14.19 -14.85
CA PHE A 154 24.81 13.29 -14.05
C PHE A 154 23.51 14.01 -13.71
N ASP A 155 22.39 13.38 -14.02
CA ASP A 155 21.06 13.82 -13.59
C ASP A 155 20.70 13.08 -12.29
N LEU A 156 20.78 13.80 -11.17
CA LEU A 156 20.41 13.30 -9.87
C LEU A 156 19.03 13.83 -9.43
N SER A 157 18.28 14.45 -10.32
CA SER A 157 16.89 14.82 -10.10
C SER A 157 16.06 13.56 -9.79
N SER A 158 14.89 13.72 -9.18
CA SER A 158 14.03 12.59 -8.78
C SER A 158 14.54 11.77 -7.59
N ASN A 159 15.57 12.22 -6.87
CA ASN A 159 15.83 11.69 -5.54
C ASN A 159 14.70 12.11 -4.60
N ARG A 160 13.95 11.14 -4.09
CA ARG A 160 12.84 11.38 -3.18
C ARG A 160 12.79 10.37 -2.05
N VAL A 161 12.54 10.87 -0.84
CA VAL A 161 12.23 10.06 0.33
C VAL A 161 10.93 10.58 0.91
N HIS A 162 9.97 9.70 1.01
CA HIS A 162 8.65 10.00 1.57
C HIS A 162 8.34 9.03 2.71
N GLY A 163 7.77 9.56 3.79
CA GLY A 163 7.23 8.80 4.90
C GLY A 163 5.99 9.47 5.45
N SER A 164 4.92 8.70 5.66
CA SER A 164 3.73 9.17 6.35
C SER A 164 3.18 8.07 7.25
N ALA A 165 2.71 8.45 8.44
CA ALA A 165 1.99 7.56 9.34
C ALA A 165 0.77 8.29 9.90
N TYR A 166 -0.37 7.62 9.97
CA TYR A 166 -1.63 8.20 10.44
C TYR A 166 -2.60 7.15 10.96
N LEU A 167 -3.49 7.56 11.85
CA LEU A 167 -4.67 6.81 12.24
C LEU A 167 -5.82 7.17 11.29
N GLU A 168 -6.55 6.16 10.88
CA GLU A 168 -7.75 6.25 10.04
C GLU A 168 -8.94 5.68 10.81
N ALA A 169 -10.01 6.46 10.97
CA ALA A 169 -11.31 6.00 11.38
C ALA A 169 -12.26 6.15 10.20
N ALA A 170 -12.92 5.06 9.80
CA ALA A 170 -13.70 5.03 8.57
C ALA A 170 -15.06 4.39 8.76
N PHE A 171 -16.06 4.97 8.10
CA PHE A 171 -17.39 4.42 7.95
C PHE A 171 -17.67 4.14 6.49
N SER A 172 -18.17 2.94 6.16
CA SER A 172 -18.61 2.62 4.81
C SER A 172 -20.05 2.14 4.76
N SER A 173 -20.65 2.33 3.59
CA SER A 173 -21.97 1.81 3.28
C SER A 173 -21.99 1.32 1.85
N ALA A 174 -22.57 0.14 1.63
CA ALA A 174 -22.78 -0.46 0.34
C ALA A 174 -24.21 -1.00 0.21
N PHE A 175 -24.80 -0.86 -0.96
CA PHE A 175 -26.17 -1.27 -1.25
C PHE A 175 -26.35 -1.61 -2.73
N ASP A 176 -27.39 -2.38 -3.02
CA ASP A 176 -27.76 -2.70 -4.39
C ASP A 176 -28.65 -1.62 -4.99
N VAL A 177 -28.41 -1.31 -6.26
CA VAL A 177 -29.25 -0.47 -7.12
C VAL A 177 -29.85 -1.38 -8.18
N GLY A 178 -31.10 -1.80 -7.96
CA GLY A 178 -31.71 -2.86 -8.75
C GLY A 178 -31.04 -4.23 -8.51
N ASP A 179 -31.14 -5.13 -9.50
CA ASP A 179 -30.70 -6.52 -9.35
C ASP A 179 -29.21 -6.71 -9.70
N ASN A 180 -28.65 -5.85 -10.52
CA ASN A 180 -27.38 -6.08 -11.20
C ASN A 180 -26.25 -5.14 -10.77
N LEU A 181 -26.53 -4.06 -10.04
CA LEU A 181 -25.55 -3.06 -9.67
C LEU A 181 -25.45 -2.93 -8.15
N SER A 182 -24.25 -3.04 -7.61
CA SER A 182 -23.93 -2.68 -6.24
C SER A 182 -23.04 -1.44 -6.24
N ILE A 183 -23.33 -0.46 -5.41
CA ILE A 183 -22.48 0.70 -5.18
C ILE A 183 -22.11 0.81 -3.72
N GLY A 184 -20.98 1.43 -3.44
CA GLY A 184 -20.52 1.65 -2.10
C GLY A 184 -19.61 2.86 -1.99
N TYR A 185 -19.57 3.44 -0.81
CA TYR A 185 -18.69 4.54 -0.46
C TYR A 185 -18.09 4.31 0.92
N ARG A 186 -16.96 4.94 1.19
CA ARG A 186 -16.30 4.93 2.49
C ARG A 186 -15.77 6.32 2.79
N ILE A 187 -16.14 6.89 3.93
CA ILE A 187 -15.71 8.21 4.42
C ILE A 187 -14.72 7.99 5.54
N LYS A 188 -13.60 8.70 5.49
CA LYS A 188 -12.47 8.53 6.39
C LYS A 188 -12.14 9.83 7.11
N GLY A 189 -12.00 9.76 8.43
CA GLY A 189 -11.36 10.78 9.24
C GLY A 189 -9.91 10.37 9.52
N LEU A 190 -8.98 11.29 9.38
CA LEU A 190 -7.55 11.01 9.45
C LEU A 190 -6.88 11.86 10.54
N ALA A 191 -6.05 11.23 11.36
CA ALA A 191 -5.21 11.88 12.36
C ALA A 191 -3.74 11.56 12.06
N GLY A 192 -3.00 12.53 11.57
CA GLY A 192 -1.59 12.41 11.21
C GLY A 192 -0.70 12.22 12.42
N LEU A 193 0.26 11.29 12.32
CA LEU A 193 1.23 10.99 13.36
C LEU A 193 2.61 11.54 13.01
N GLN A 194 3.07 11.22 11.80
CA GLN A 194 4.37 11.64 11.27
C GLN A 194 4.28 11.81 9.76
N TYR A 195 4.94 12.84 9.25
CA TYR A 195 5.13 13.05 7.82
C TYR A 195 6.55 13.52 7.55
N ILE A 196 7.15 12.97 6.51
CA ILE A 196 8.48 13.33 6.01
C ILE A 196 8.41 13.34 4.50
N ASP A 197 8.86 14.39 3.86
CA ASP A 197 9.03 14.45 2.42
C ASP A 197 10.31 15.19 2.11
N LEU A 198 11.29 14.51 1.56
CA LEU A 198 12.52 15.05 1.01
C LEU A 198 12.46 14.85 -0.50
N ASN A 199 12.44 15.93 -1.24
CA ASN A 199 12.32 15.93 -2.68
C ASN A 199 13.40 16.80 -3.31
N LEU A 200 14.31 16.20 -4.07
CA LEU A 200 15.26 16.91 -4.92
C LEU A 200 14.66 16.98 -6.33
N SER A 201 13.98 18.08 -6.61
CA SER A 201 13.26 18.28 -7.87
C SER A 201 14.20 18.58 -9.04
N LYS A 202 15.37 19.13 -8.77
CA LYS A 202 16.45 19.37 -9.73
C LYS A 202 17.79 19.10 -9.05
N MET A 203 18.64 18.35 -9.69
CA MET A 203 20.01 18.13 -9.25
C MET A 203 20.83 17.65 -10.45
N ASP A 204 21.34 18.62 -11.22
CA ASP A 204 22.20 18.39 -12.36
C ASP A 204 23.64 18.65 -11.97
N LEU A 205 24.51 17.69 -12.20
CA LEU A 205 25.94 17.80 -11.97
C LEU A 205 26.65 17.72 -13.32
N ASN A 206 27.38 18.77 -13.68
CA ASN A 206 28.31 18.78 -14.79
C ASN A 206 29.72 18.91 -14.22
N LEU A 207 30.43 17.78 -14.18
CA LEU A 207 31.73 17.65 -13.52
C LEU A 207 32.86 17.57 -14.55
N GLY A 208 32.96 18.59 -15.41
CA GLY A 208 34.05 18.69 -16.41
C GLY A 208 35.42 18.84 -15.76
N ARG A 209 36.49 18.59 -16.53
CA ARG A 209 37.85 18.65 -16.02
C ARG A 209 38.29 20.05 -15.57
N GLU A 210 37.76 21.08 -16.21
CA GLU A 210 38.14 22.48 -15.96
C GLU A 210 37.12 23.19 -15.06
N LYS A 211 35.87 22.76 -15.09
CA LYS A 211 34.78 23.43 -14.43
C LYS A 211 33.71 22.46 -13.99
N TRP A 212 33.27 22.60 -12.73
CA TRP A 212 32.10 21.91 -12.21
C TRP A 212 30.92 22.86 -12.13
N GLU A 213 29.80 22.46 -12.67
CA GLU A 213 28.55 23.20 -12.58
C GLU A 213 27.51 22.33 -11.87
N ILE A 214 26.93 22.86 -10.82
CA ILE A 214 25.93 22.17 -10.01
C ILE A 214 24.70 23.04 -9.98
N ALA A 215 23.57 22.51 -10.42
CA ALA A 215 22.27 23.12 -10.27
C ALA A 215 21.42 22.21 -9.39
N ALA A 216 20.98 22.72 -8.24
CA ALA A 216 20.17 21.98 -7.29
C ALA A 216 18.96 22.78 -6.85
N SER A 217 17.81 22.12 -6.72
CA SER A 217 16.58 22.65 -6.13
C SER A 217 15.85 21.51 -5.44
N GLY A 218 15.40 21.74 -4.22
CA GLY A 218 14.69 20.73 -3.46
C GLY A 218 14.09 21.28 -2.19
N ASP A 219 13.22 20.50 -1.59
CA ASP A 219 12.58 20.82 -0.33
C ASP A 219 12.53 19.61 0.61
N MET A 220 12.56 19.90 1.89
CA MET A 220 12.34 18.96 2.97
C MET A 220 11.22 19.49 3.85
N PHE A 221 10.18 18.68 4.03
CA PHE A 221 9.08 18.97 4.91
C PHE A 221 8.92 17.86 5.96
N VAL A 222 8.89 18.24 7.23
CA VAL A 222 8.71 17.31 8.34
C VAL A 222 7.57 17.80 9.24
N SER A 223 6.71 16.89 9.64
CA SER A 223 5.61 17.11 10.58
C SER A 223 5.53 15.93 11.55
N GLY A 224 5.35 16.22 12.84
CA GLY A 224 5.27 15.21 13.90
C GLY A 224 6.53 15.16 14.76
N ASP A 225 6.44 14.41 15.86
CA ASP A 225 7.42 14.41 16.95
C ASP A 225 8.33 13.16 16.99
N PHE A 226 8.12 12.20 16.05
CA PHE A 226 8.93 10.96 16.02
C PHE A 226 10.31 11.13 15.39
N LEU A 227 10.55 12.25 14.71
CA LEU A 227 11.83 12.57 14.10
C LEU A 227 12.24 13.98 14.46
N LYS A 228 13.42 14.14 15.09
CA LYS A 228 14.05 15.42 15.31
C LYS A 228 14.92 15.78 14.11
N VAL A 229 14.72 16.97 13.57
CA VAL A 229 15.54 17.55 12.51
C VAL A 229 16.13 18.86 13.03
N PRO A 230 17.32 18.80 13.64
CA PRO A 230 17.98 19.98 14.17
C PRO A 230 18.55 20.86 13.05
N GLY A 231 18.67 22.15 13.34
CA GLY A 231 19.38 23.08 12.48
C GLY A 231 20.63 23.58 13.16
N LYS A 232 21.72 23.69 12.43
CA LYS A 232 22.96 24.33 12.84
C LYS A 232 23.16 25.64 12.10
N TYR A 233 23.83 26.59 12.75
CA TYR A 233 24.25 27.82 12.07
C TYR A 233 25.54 27.53 11.31
N ASP A 234 25.54 27.85 10.04
CA ASP A 234 26.71 27.74 9.18
C ASP A 234 27.32 29.16 9.06
N GLU A 235 28.53 29.34 9.57
CA GLU A 235 29.20 30.66 9.62
C GLU A 235 29.63 31.13 8.23
N GLU A 236 29.99 30.23 7.32
CA GLU A 236 30.42 30.56 5.96
C GLU A 236 29.23 31.03 5.12
N LEU A 237 28.08 30.38 5.27
CA LEU A 237 26.85 30.74 4.56
C LEU A 237 26.08 31.88 5.25
N GLY A 238 26.38 32.16 6.53
CA GLY A 238 25.61 33.10 7.34
C GLY A 238 24.14 32.68 7.56
N LYS A 239 23.83 31.41 7.50
CA LYS A 239 22.48 30.85 7.48
C LYS A 239 22.32 29.65 8.40
N ARG A 240 21.08 29.42 8.83
CA ARG A 240 20.73 28.20 9.54
C ARG A 240 20.42 27.10 8.55
N VAL A 241 21.17 25.99 8.58
CA VAL A 241 21.04 24.84 7.70
C VAL A 241 20.64 23.60 8.48
N VAL A 242 20.10 22.61 7.79
CA VAL A 242 19.77 21.32 8.40
C VAL A 242 21.03 20.63 8.88
N ASP A 243 21.05 20.20 10.13
CA ASP A 243 22.11 19.38 10.69
C ASP A 243 21.82 17.89 10.46
N VAL A 244 22.20 17.44 9.27
CA VAL A 244 21.91 16.06 8.81
C VAL A 244 22.61 14.98 9.63
N GLU A 245 23.68 15.30 10.34
CA GLU A 245 24.44 14.36 11.17
C GLU A 245 23.70 14.04 12.49
N ASN A 246 22.86 14.95 12.94
CA ASN A 246 22.11 14.87 14.19
C ASN A 246 20.59 14.66 13.96
N ILE A 247 20.17 14.21 12.77
CA ILE A 247 18.81 13.75 12.56
C ILE A 247 18.66 12.41 13.28
N GLU A 248 17.77 12.34 14.26
CA GLU A 248 17.56 11.16 15.09
C GLU A 248 16.07 10.89 15.36
N PRO A 249 15.69 9.61 15.50
CA PRO A 249 14.37 9.25 16.00
C PRO A 249 14.21 9.74 17.44
N THR A 250 13.03 10.24 17.80
CA THR A 250 12.71 10.60 19.18
C THR A 250 12.46 9.34 20.00
N SER A 251 13.24 9.14 21.08
CA SER A 251 13.09 7.99 21.97
C SER A 251 11.97 8.14 23.00
N ASP A 252 11.52 9.36 23.26
CA ASP A 252 10.61 9.69 24.36
C ASP A 252 9.16 9.83 23.86
N PHE A 253 8.58 8.74 23.34
CA PHE A 253 7.16 8.73 22.99
C PHE A 253 6.30 8.57 24.26
N ASP A 254 5.62 9.65 24.67
CA ASP A 254 4.66 9.64 25.76
C ASP A 254 3.22 9.66 25.18
N ILE A 255 2.53 8.55 25.26
CA ILE A 255 1.16 8.40 24.77
C ILE A 255 0.18 9.37 25.45
N HIS A 256 0.45 9.81 26.68
CA HIS A 256 -0.40 10.75 27.39
C HIS A 256 -0.25 12.20 26.91
N ARG A 257 0.85 12.50 26.22
CA ARG A 257 1.14 13.82 25.62
C ARG A 257 0.94 13.82 24.11
N PHE A 258 0.57 12.67 23.55
CA PHE A 258 0.41 12.52 22.12
C PHE A 258 -0.61 13.51 21.55
N ARG A 259 -0.16 14.29 20.56
CA ARG A 259 -1.02 15.20 19.77
C ARG A 259 -0.85 14.85 18.30
N PRO A 260 -1.96 14.69 17.54
CA PRO A 260 -1.84 14.51 16.10
C PRO A 260 -1.09 15.66 15.44
N ALA A 261 -0.14 15.31 14.58
CA ALA A 261 0.65 16.25 13.79
C ALA A 261 -0.17 16.88 12.64
N GLY A 262 -1.37 16.37 12.39
CA GLY A 262 -2.28 16.91 11.39
C GLY A 262 -3.63 16.21 11.41
N TYR A 263 -4.60 16.80 10.72
CA TYR A 263 -5.94 16.23 10.54
C TYR A 263 -6.35 16.29 9.08
N GLY A 264 -7.17 15.35 8.68
CA GLY A 264 -7.62 15.28 7.31
C GLY A 264 -8.82 14.38 7.08
N GLY A 265 -9.12 14.18 5.83
CA GLY A 265 -10.20 13.29 5.41
C GLY A 265 -9.94 12.71 4.03
N ALA A 266 -10.58 11.58 3.75
CA ALA A 266 -10.54 10.94 2.44
C ALA A 266 -11.84 10.21 2.16
N VAL A 267 -12.06 9.88 0.90
CA VAL A 267 -13.24 9.15 0.43
C VAL A 267 -12.80 8.03 -0.50
N ASP A 268 -13.47 6.87 -0.36
CA ASP A 268 -13.42 5.79 -1.35
C ASP A 268 -14.80 5.64 -1.99
N ILE A 269 -14.80 5.31 -3.28
CA ILE A 269 -16.02 5.03 -4.04
C ILE A 269 -15.80 3.76 -4.83
N GLY A 270 -16.82 2.90 -4.91
CA GLY A 270 -16.76 1.68 -5.69
C GLY A 270 -18.10 1.24 -6.22
N ALA A 271 -18.05 0.48 -7.31
CA ALA A 271 -19.21 -0.12 -7.93
C ALA A 271 -18.89 -1.53 -8.44
N THR A 272 -19.90 -2.38 -8.45
CA THR A 272 -19.86 -3.72 -9.05
C THR A 272 -21.11 -3.94 -9.87
N TRP A 273 -20.94 -4.16 -11.16
CA TRP A 273 -21.99 -4.45 -12.11
C TRP A 273 -21.97 -5.94 -12.47
N ARG A 274 -23.14 -6.60 -12.40
CA ARG A 274 -23.32 -8.03 -12.70
C ARG A 274 -24.32 -8.17 -13.85
N PRO A 275 -23.89 -7.98 -15.12
CA PRO A 275 -24.79 -8.10 -16.25
C PRO A 275 -25.35 -9.52 -16.42
N PHE A 276 -24.60 -10.52 -15.95
CA PHE A 276 -24.97 -11.93 -15.96
C PHE A 276 -24.51 -12.58 -14.66
N ASP A 277 -25.12 -13.70 -14.26
CA ASP A 277 -24.75 -14.45 -13.04
C ASP A 277 -23.31 -14.94 -13.04
N PHE A 278 -22.75 -15.17 -14.21
CA PHE A 278 -21.36 -15.64 -14.37
C PHE A 278 -20.35 -14.52 -14.59
N LEU A 279 -20.79 -13.28 -14.80
CA LEU A 279 -19.90 -12.15 -15.10
C LEU A 279 -20.12 -10.99 -14.12
N SER A 280 -19.05 -10.53 -13.49
CA SER A 280 -19.05 -9.28 -12.75
C SER A 280 -17.91 -8.37 -13.20
N VAL A 281 -18.22 -7.08 -13.32
CA VAL A 281 -17.26 -6.01 -13.60
C VAL A 281 -17.28 -5.06 -12.41
N SER A 282 -16.12 -4.71 -11.89
CA SER A 282 -16.01 -3.87 -10.70
C SER A 282 -14.99 -2.75 -10.91
N GLY A 283 -15.23 -1.63 -10.26
CA GLY A 283 -14.31 -0.50 -10.26
C GLY A 283 -14.34 0.20 -8.91
N ALA A 284 -13.19 0.72 -8.48
CA ALA A 284 -13.08 1.50 -7.25
C ALA A 284 -11.98 2.54 -7.37
N VAL A 285 -12.18 3.68 -6.70
CA VAL A 285 -11.13 4.66 -6.44
C VAL A 285 -11.05 4.84 -4.92
N LEU A 286 -9.84 4.72 -4.38
CA LEU A 286 -9.58 4.64 -2.95
C LEU A 286 -8.62 5.75 -2.51
N ASP A 287 -8.79 6.22 -1.26
CA ASP A 287 -7.91 7.18 -0.59
C ASP A 287 -7.87 8.57 -1.27
N LEU A 288 -8.99 8.99 -1.91
CA LEU A 288 -9.11 10.35 -2.45
C LEU A 288 -9.24 11.38 -1.31
N GLY A 289 -8.16 12.05 -0.98
CA GLY A 289 -8.13 13.03 0.09
C GLY A 289 -6.73 13.33 0.58
N GLY A 290 -6.60 13.88 1.78
CA GLY A 290 -5.30 14.27 2.33
C GLY A 290 -5.38 14.73 3.77
N ILE A 291 -4.21 15.10 4.29
CA ILE A 291 -4.02 15.58 5.65
C ILE A 291 -3.39 16.98 5.59
N SER A 292 -3.92 17.89 6.37
CA SER A 292 -3.27 19.18 6.67
C SER A 292 -2.30 18.99 7.84
N TRP A 293 -1.02 18.94 7.52
CA TRP A 293 0.07 18.68 8.44
C TRP A 293 0.61 19.98 9.02
N LYS A 294 0.89 19.99 10.32
CA LYS A 294 1.57 21.12 10.98
C LYS A 294 3.06 21.02 10.76
N THR A 295 3.69 22.06 10.27
CA THR A 295 5.13 22.08 10.04
C THR A 295 5.90 22.00 11.36
N THR A 296 6.75 20.99 11.51
CA THR A 296 7.74 20.88 12.59
C THR A 296 9.11 21.37 12.11
N ALA A 297 9.50 20.98 10.89
CA ALA A 297 10.69 21.49 10.22
C ALA A 297 10.44 21.64 8.72
N TYR A 298 10.91 22.72 8.15
CA TYR A 298 10.89 22.97 6.72
C TYR A 298 12.22 23.54 6.27
N ALA A 299 12.79 22.98 5.21
CA ALA A 299 14.02 23.46 4.65
C ALA A 299 13.98 23.40 3.12
N GLN A 300 14.69 24.32 2.48
CA GLN A 300 14.80 24.40 1.04
C GLN A 300 16.26 24.53 0.63
N THR A 301 16.64 23.79 -0.40
CA THR A 301 17.86 24.10 -1.15
C THR A 301 17.58 25.37 -1.96
N PRO A 302 18.36 26.45 -1.79
CA PRO A 302 18.21 27.61 -2.64
C PRO A 302 18.33 27.23 -4.11
N ASP A 303 17.55 27.86 -4.97
CA ASP A 303 17.67 27.66 -6.42
C ASP A 303 18.97 28.33 -6.89
N MET A 304 20.06 27.57 -6.88
CA MET A 304 21.41 28.05 -7.13
C MET A 304 22.06 27.24 -8.26
N ALA A 305 22.74 27.95 -9.14
CA ALA A 305 23.78 27.37 -9.98
C ALA A 305 25.14 27.70 -9.36
N TYR A 306 25.84 26.69 -8.89
CA TYR A 306 27.20 26.83 -8.35
C TYR A 306 28.23 26.41 -9.40
N THR A 307 29.28 27.18 -9.50
CA THR A 307 30.41 26.89 -10.37
C THR A 307 31.66 26.73 -9.53
N TYR A 308 32.36 25.63 -9.68
CA TYR A 308 33.64 25.33 -9.03
C TYR A 308 34.70 25.03 -10.09
N THR A 309 35.88 25.60 -9.94
CA THR A 309 37.01 25.45 -10.88
C THR A 309 38.12 24.66 -10.17
N PRO A 310 38.22 23.33 -10.33
CA PRO A 310 39.15 22.49 -9.58
C PRO A 310 40.61 22.92 -9.72
N ALA A 311 40.98 23.51 -10.85
CA ALA A 311 42.36 23.97 -11.11
C ALA A 311 42.78 25.18 -10.30
N GLU A 312 41.84 25.98 -9.80
CA GLU A 312 42.12 27.18 -9.00
C GLU A 312 42.12 26.90 -7.50
N ASP A 313 41.30 25.89 -7.06
CA ASP A 313 41.06 25.65 -5.63
C ASP A 313 41.80 24.42 -5.08
N MET A 314 42.39 23.57 -5.94
CA MET A 314 43.13 22.40 -5.49
C MET A 314 44.62 22.54 -5.91
N SER A 315 45.45 22.89 -4.95
CA SER A 315 46.90 22.70 -5.10
C SER A 315 47.23 21.22 -5.00
N PHE A 316 47.49 20.56 -6.13
CA PHE A 316 47.98 19.19 -6.18
C PHE A 316 49.43 19.11 -5.68
N GLU A 317 49.66 19.32 -4.39
CA GLU A 317 51.00 19.16 -3.81
C GLU A 317 51.25 17.83 -3.11
N THR A 318 50.47 16.80 -3.29
CA THR A 318 50.92 15.46 -2.83
C THR A 318 50.22 14.33 -3.59
N ALA A 319 51.01 13.60 -4.38
CA ALA A 319 50.63 12.37 -5.09
C ALA A 319 50.42 11.13 -4.16
N SER A 320 49.99 11.33 -2.90
CA SER A 320 49.87 10.27 -1.90
C SER A 320 48.50 10.19 -1.21
N GLU A 321 47.53 10.99 -1.61
CA GLU A 321 46.17 10.86 -1.04
C GLU A 321 45.47 9.61 -1.59
N SER A 322 44.97 8.80 -0.69
CA SER A 322 44.22 7.59 -1.06
C SER A 322 42.95 8.00 -1.84
N ILE A 323 42.50 7.13 -2.75
CA ILE A 323 41.19 7.30 -3.44
C ILE A 323 40.06 7.58 -2.45
N SER A 324 40.16 7.05 -1.23
CA SER A 324 39.24 7.30 -0.13
C SER A 324 39.22 8.77 0.29
N ASP A 325 40.37 9.41 0.35
CA ASP A 325 40.49 10.83 0.75
C ASP A 325 40.01 11.76 -0.36
N GLN A 326 40.29 11.43 -1.63
CA GLN A 326 39.78 12.17 -2.79
C GLN A 326 38.24 12.09 -2.87
N ILE A 327 37.66 10.90 -2.63
CA ILE A 327 36.20 10.73 -2.56
C ILE A 327 35.63 11.50 -1.34
N THR A 328 36.35 11.50 -0.23
CA THR A 328 35.92 12.24 0.98
C THR A 328 35.94 13.75 0.73
N ASN A 329 36.96 14.25 0.07
CA ASN A 329 37.11 15.68 -0.25
C ASN A 329 36.08 16.13 -1.31
N ALA A 330 35.90 15.39 -2.39
CA ALA A 330 34.86 15.64 -3.38
C ALA A 330 33.44 15.55 -2.78
N THR A 331 33.26 14.61 -1.86
CA THR A 331 31.99 14.40 -1.15
C THR A 331 31.73 15.55 -0.15
N SER A 332 32.76 16.06 0.50
CA SER A 332 32.65 17.21 1.42
C SER A 332 32.36 18.48 0.65
N ALA A 333 33.03 18.72 -0.47
CA ALA A 333 32.74 19.84 -1.37
C ALA A 333 31.29 19.75 -1.90
N LEU A 334 30.86 18.59 -2.37
CA LEU A 334 29.50 18.38 -2.84
C LEU A 334 28.46 18.59 -1.71
N SER A 335 28.77 18.23 -0.47
CA SER A 335 27.87 18.43 0.66
C SER A 335 27.82 19.89 1.12
N SER A 336 28.88 20.64 1.00
CA SER A 336 28.87 22.08 1.26
C SER A 336 28.07 22.86 0.19
N MET A 337 27.96 22.32 -1.01
CA MET A 337 27.17 22.89 -2.12
C MET A 337 25.68 22.54 -2.03
N LEU A 338 25.33 21.44 -1.35
CA LEU A 338 23.96 20.92 -1.25
C LEU A 338 23.41 21.11 0.16
N TYR A 339 23.44 22.34 0.66
CA TYR A 339 22.82 22.62 1.93
C TYR A 339 21.32 22.89 1.78
N MET A 340 20.58 22.56 2.81
CA MET A 340 19.16 22.90 2.94
C MET A 340 19.00 23.99 4.00
N GLU A 341 18.61 25.18 3.57
CA GLU A 341 18.36 26.32 4.45
C GLU A 341 17.05 26.10 5.21
N MET A 342 17.12 26.13 6.53
CA MET A 342 15.92 26.03 7.37
C MET A 342 15.10 27.33 7.28
N LYS A 343 13.80 27.16 7.04
CA LYS A 343 12.83 28.24 6.98
C LYS A 343 11.98 28.28 8.25
N GLU A 344 11.64 29.48 8.71
CA GLU A 344 10.77 29.68 9.87
C GLU A 344 9.29 29.50 9.46
N GLU A 345 8.85 28.25 9.36
CA GLU A 345 7.46 27.90 9.03
C GLU A 345 6.78 27.04 10.10
N ASN A 346 7.35 27.01 11.31
CA ASN A 346 6.82 26.23 12.41
C ASN A 346 5.33 26.53 12.68
N GLY A 347 4.52 25.47 12.76
CA GLY A 347 3.11 25.54 13.05
C GLY A 347 2.19 25.88 11.87
N LYS A 348 2.72 26.28 10.72
CA LYS A 348 1.90 26.49 9.51
C LYS A 348 1.39 25.16 8.98
N GLY A 349 0.14 25.12 8.59
CA GLY A 349 -0.48 23.94 7.99
C GLY A 349 -0.11 23.79 6.51
N GLN A 350 0.31 22.59 6.11
CA GLN A 350 0.48 22.23 4.70
C GLN A 350 -0.41 21.04 4.36
N PHE A 351 -1.27 21.19 3.36
CA PHE A 351 -2.09 20.08 2.88
C PHE A 351 -1.27 19.17 1.96
N LYS A 352 -1.24 17.88 2.29
CA LYS A 352 -0.59 16.85 1.47
C LYS A 352 -1.61 15.77 1.13
N MET A 353 -1.71 15.43 -0.15
CA MET A 353 -2.60 14.36 -0.61
C MET A 353 -2.09 13.00 -0.17
N LEU A 354 -3.01 12.08 0.13
CA LEU A 354 -2.68 10.67 0.32
C LEU A 354 -2.28 10.01 -1.01
N PRO A 355 -1.47 8.94 -0.95
CA PRO A 355 -1.37 8.02 -2.08
C PRO A 355 -2.75 7.41 -2.36
N TRP A 356 -3.29 7.66 -3.55
CA TRP A 356 -4.60 7.13 -3.96
C TRP A 356 -4.45 5.98 -4.95
N SER A 357 -5.47 5.13 -5.06
CA SER A 357 -5.46 4.03 -6.02
C SER A 357 -6.79 3.88 -6.77
N ALA A 358 -6.68 3.35 -8.01
CA ALA A 358 -7.82 2.97 -8.82
C ALA A 358 -7.71 1.49 -9.17
N ASN A 359 -8.79 0.75 -8.95
CA ASN A 359 -8.91 -0.68 -9.22
C ASN A 359 -10.00 -0.89 -10.27
N VAL A 360 -9.71 -1.70 -11.30
CA VAL A 360 -10.70 -2.14 -12.29
C VAL A 360 -10.57 -3.64 -12.44
N GLY A 361 -11.68 -4.34 -12.31
CA GLY A 361 -11.67 -5.79 -12.29
C GLY A 361 -12.81 -6.45 -13.04
N VAL A 362 -12.54 -7.64 -13.59
CA VAL A 362 -13.51 -8.52 -14.23
C VAL A 362 -13.40 -9.89 -13.59
N ASN A 363 -14.51 -10.47 -13.19
CA ASN A 363 -14.57 -11.84 -12.65
C ASN A 363 -15.56 -12.67 -13.46
N LEU A 364 -15.05 -13.79 -13.99
CA LEU A 364 -15.79 -14.78 -14.75
C LEU A 364 -15.98 -16.04 -13.91
N ARG A 365 -17.18 -16.33 -13.50
CA ARG A 365 -17.56 -17.53 -12.74
C ARG A 365 -17.99 -18.64 -13.70
N ALA A 366 -17.54 -19.87 -13.47
CA ALA A 366 -17.87 -20.98 -14.35
C ALA A 366 -19.39 -21.27 -14.30
N PRO A 367 -20.12 -21.22 -15.43
CA PRO A 367 -21.57 -21.39 -15.42
C PRO A 367 -22.03 -22.77 -14.96
N PHE A 368 -21.20 -23.81 -15.18
CA PHE A 368 -21.47 -25.20 -14.81
C PHE A 368 -21.02 -25.55 -13.39
N TYR A 369 -20.17 -24.73 -12.78
CA TYR A 369 -19.65 -24.91 -11.42
C TYR A 369 -19.30 -23.56 -10.79
N ASP A 370 -20.28 -22.97 -10.15
CA ASP A 370 -20.25 -21.59 -9.64
C ASP A 370 -19.22 -21.32 -8.53
N ARG A 371 -18.51 -22.38 -8.07
CA ARG A 371 -17.46 -22.29 -7.05
C ARG A 371 -16.07 -21.98 -7.60
N ILE A 372 -15.90 -21.96 -8.92
CA ILE A 372 -14.65 -21.57 -9.58
C ILE A 372 -14.88 -20.26 -10.35
N SER A 373 -13.93 -19.34 -10.22
CA SER A 373 -13.92 -18.11 -11.01
C SER A 373 -12.51 -17.72 -11.46
N LEU A 374 -12.45 -17.04 -12.61
CA LEU A 374 -11.27 -16.40 -13.14
C LEU A 374 -11.41 -14.89 -12.95
N GLY A 375 -10.48 -14.28 -12.23
CA GLY A 375 -10.41 -12.86 -12.00
C GLY A 375 -9.31 -12.20 -12.83
N LEU A 376 -9.60 -11.02 -13.41
CA LEU A 376 -8.62 -10.11 -13.97
C LEU A 376 -8.73 -8.79 -13.21
N LEU A 377 -7.62 -8.26 -12.73
CA LEU A 377 -7.56 -7.03 -11.95
C LEU A 377 -6.45 -6.13 -12.49
N GLY A 378 -6.80 -4.89 -12.84
CA GLY A 378 -5.87 -3.80 -13.10
C GLY A 378 -5.85 -2.86 -11.91
N VAL A 379 -4.66 -2.48 -11.45
CA VAL A 379 -4.46 -1.56 -10.32
C VAL A 379 -3.54 -0.44 -10.76
N HIS A 380 -3.97 0.79 -10.53
CA HIS A 380 -3.14 1.99 -10.61
C HIS A 380 -3.02 2.60 -9.22
N ARG A 381 -1.79 2.89 -8.76
CA ARG A 381 -1.54 3.64 -7.53
C ARG A 381 -0.67 4.84 -7.81
N HIS A 382 -1.18 5.98 -7.44
CA HIS A 382 -0.42 7.21 -7.45
C HIS A 382 0.32 7.32 -6.10
N GLY A 383 1.64 7.25 -6.15
CA GLY A 383 2.48 7.36 -4.96
C GLY A 383 3.32 8.63 -4.97
N PRO A 384 3.79 9.08 -3.81
CA PRO A 384 4.57 10.32 -3.68
C PRO A 384 5.94 10.22 -4.36
N ALA A 385 6.59 9.06 -4.34
CA ALA A 385 7.90 8.88 -4.95
C ALA A 385 7.83 8.30 -6.38
N PHE A 386 6.86 7.43 -6.65
CA PHE A 386 6.64 6.84 -7.98
C PHE A 386 5.23 6.24 -8.08
N ASN A 387 4.75 6.12 -9.31
CA ASN A 387 3.48 5.46 -9.60
C ASN A 387 3.69 3.96 -9.79
N TYR A 388 2.73 3.19 -9.29
CA TYR A 388 2.68 1.73 -9.44
C TYR A 388 1.49 1.32 -10.29
N ASN A 389 1.73 0.44 -11.28
CA ASN A 389 0.70 -0.17 -12.09
C ASN A 389 0.89 -1.68 -12.10
N SER A 390 -0.17 -2.43 -11.92
CA SER A 390 -0.16 -3.89 -12.03
C SER A 390 -1.35 -4.42 -12.80
N ALA A 391 -1.15 -5.58 -13.43
CA ALA A 391 -2.19 -6.41 -14.00
C ALA A 391 -2.07 -7.81 -13.40
N ARG A 392 -3.15 -8.29 -12.78
CA ARG A 392 -3.21 -9.57 -12.08
C ARG A 392 -4.30 -10.47 -12.66
N ALA A 393 -3.96 -11.73 -12.91
CA ALA A 393 -4.92 -12.79 -13.20
C ALA A 393 -4.98 -13.72 -11.99
N SER A 394 -6.18 -14.16 -11.60
CA SER A 394 -6.39 -15.04 -10.46
C SER A 394 -7.36 -16.18 -10.80
N LEU A 395 -7.09 -17.34 -10.24
CA LEU A 395 -8.01 -18.47 -10.19
C LEU A 395 -8.49 -18.60 -8.73
N ASN A 396 -9.81 -18.47 -8.54
CA ASN A 396 -10.44 -18.51 -7.23
C ASN A 396 -11.33 -19.75 -7.15
N TRP A 397 -11.22 -20.50 -6.07
CA TRP A 397 -11.96 -21.73 -5.87
C TRP A 397 -12.50 -21.84 -4.45
N SER A 398 -13.82 -21.87 -4.31
CA SER A 398 -14.52 -22.15 -3.06
C SER A 398 -14.74 -23.66 -2.93
N LEU A 399 -13.72 -24.39 -2.42
CA LEU A 399 -13.74 -25.85 -2.28
C LEU A 399 -14.95 -26.29 -1.46
N PHE A 400 -15.20 -25.59 -0.36
CA PHE A 400 -16.35 -25.82 0.52
C PHE A 400 -17.03 -24.49 0.83
N LYS A 401 -18.24 -24.51 1.38
CA LYS A 401 -18.95 -23.30 1.83
C LYS A 401 -18.20 -22.53 2.92
N TRP A 402 -17.21 -23.13 3.52
CA TRP A 402 -16.42 -22.60 4.63
C TRP A 402 -14.91 -22.48 4.31
N PHE A 403 -14.48 -22.83 3.08
CA PHE A 403 -13.07 -22.77 2.70
C PHE A 403 -12.90 -22.36 1.24
N SER A 404 -12.17 -21.27 1.02
CA SER A 404 -11.86 -20.72 -0.29
C SER A 404 -10.36 -20.51 -0.43
N ILE A 405 -9.86 -20.69 -1.66
CA ILE A 405 -8.47 -20.45 -2.03
C ILE A 405 -8.41 -19.58 -3.29
N SER A 406 -7.36 -18.82 -3.40
CA SER A 406 -7.02 -18.04 -4.60
C SER A 406 -5.55 -18.22 -4.93
N GLY A 407 -5.27 -18.48 -6.21
CA GLY A 407 -3.92 -18.44 -6.77
C GLY A 407 -3.85 -17.37 -7.85
N SER A 408 -2.77 -16.62 -7.93
CA SER A 408 -2.68 -15.49 -8.87
C SER A 408 -1.30 -15.31 -9.46
N VAL A 409 -1.25 -14.69 -10.64
CA VAL A 409 -0.04 -14.21 -11.28
C VAL A 409 -0.23 -12.75 -11.67
N ALA A 410 0.77 -11.92 -11.40
CA ALA A 410 0.75 -10.51 -11.75
C ALA A 410 2.02 -10.06 -12.44
N LYS A 411 1.89 -8.98 -13.20
CA LYS A 411 3.01 -8.25 -13.79
C LYS A 411 2.82 -6.77 -13.51
N ASP A 412 3.91 -6.09 -13.13
CA ASP A 412 3.90 -4.69 -12.78
C ASP A 412 4.87 -3.84 -13.61
N ASN A 413 4.76 -2.50 -13.49
CA ASN A 413 5.63 -1.55 -14.15
C ASN A 413 7.04 -1.47 -13.54
N LEU A 414 7.28 -2.11 -12.38
CA LEU A 414 8.62 -2.30 -11.80
C LEU A 414 9.34 -3.50 -12.43
N LYS A 415 8.75 -4.08 -13.49
CA LYS A 415 9.25 -5.25 -14.22
C LYS A 415 9.32 -6.51 -13.35
N THR A 416 8.46 -6.60 -12.32
CA THR A 416 8.34 -7.78 -11.46
C THR A 416 7.22 -8.70 -11.98
N THR A 417 7.47 -10.01 -11.94
CA THR A 417 6.42 -11.03 -12.09
C THR A 417 6.19 -11.66 -10.72
N SER A 418 4.96 -11.62 -10.25
CA SER A 418 4.57 -12.03 -8.90
C SER A 418 3.62 -13.21 -8.95
N TYR A 419 3.80 -14.19 -8.04
CA TYR A 419 2.91 -15.34 -7.86
C TYR A 419 2.31 -15.25 -6.47
N GLY A 420 0.99 -15.03 -6.39
CA GLY A 420 0.27 -14.85 -5.15
C GLY A 420 -0.58 -16.06 -4.78
N GLY A 421 -0.89 -16.16 -3.50
CA GLY A 421 -1.80 -17.16 -2.95
C GLY A 421 -2.57 -16.60 -1.77
N ALA A 422 -3.82 -17.00 -1.61
CA ALA A 422 -4.64 -16.60 -0.48
C ALA A 422 -5.61 -17.71 -0.10
N ILE A 423 -5.92 -17.80 1.18
CA ILE A 423 -6.91 -18.73 1.74
C ILE A 423 -7.86 -17.97 2.65
N ASN A 424 -9.11 -18.40 2.67
CA ASN A 424 -10.12 -17.94 3.61
C ASN A 424 -10.81 -19.15 4.21
N PHE A 425 -10.78 -19.27 5.54
CA PHE A 425 -11.36 -20.36 6.31
C PHE A 425 -12.39 -19.77 7.28
N HIS A 426 -13.68 -20.09 7.05
CA HIS A 426 -14.80 -19.50 7.81
C HIS A 426 -15.83 -20.52 8.30
N PRO A 427 -15.45 -21.48 9.16
CA PRO A 427 -16.36 -22.44 9.75
C PRO A 427 -17.25 -21.74 10.80
N GLY A 428 -18.54 -21.57 10.47
CA GLY A 428 -19.53 -21.03 11.42
C GLY A 428 -19.30 -19.55 11.78
N LEU A 429 -18.87 -19.30 13.01
CA LEU A 429 -18.65 -17.94 13.55
C LEU A 429 -17.25 -17.39 13.24
N LEU A 430 -16.26 -18.24 13.15
CA LEU A 430 -14.88 -17.85 12.95
C LEU A 430 -14.59 -17.64 11.47
N ASN A 431 -13.88 -16.57 11.13
CA ASN A 431 -13.32 -16.35 9.80
C ASN A 431 -11.84 -16.00 9.92
N ILE A 432 -10.98 -16.83 9.37
CA ILE A 432 -9.53 -16.68 9.34
C ILE A 432 -9.10 -16.56 7.88
N PHE A 433 -8.31 -15.56 7.58
CA PHE A 433 -7.75 -15.35 6.24
C PHE A 433 -6.26 -15.09 6.30
N LEU A 434 -5.57 -15.60 5.31
CA LEU A 434 -4.14 -15.44 5.12
C LEU A 434 -3.83 -15.39 3.63
N GLY A 435 -2.88 -14.57 3.22
CA GLY A 435 -2.42 -14.57 1.84
C GLY A 435 -1.20 -13.68 1.62
N PHE A 436 -0.70 -13.80 0.41
CA PHE A 436 0.45 -13.05 -0.07
C PHE A 436 0.28 -12.76 -1.57
N ASP A 437 0.81 -11.63 -2.01
CA ASP A 437 0.77 -11.21 -3.42
C ASP A 437 1.98 -11.69 -4.23
N SER A 438 3.08 -12.04 -3.57
CA SER A 438 4.26 -12.63 -4.19
C SER A 438 5.05 -13.49 -3.21
N ILE A 439 5.59 -14.59 -3.71
CA ILE A 439 6.59 -15.41 -3.01
C ILE A 439 7.95 -15.17 -3.67
N PRO A 440 9.00 -14.83 -2.88
CA PRO A 440 10.34 -14.77 -3.41
C PRO A 440 10.82 -16.16 -3.82
N THR A 441 11.32 -16.31 -5.04
CA THR A 441 11.87 -17.58 -5.54
C THR A 441 13.28 -17.84 -5.03
N THR A 442 14.02 -16.77 -4.71
CA THR A 442 15.40 -16.84 -4.19
C THR A 442 15.59 -15.76 -3.13
N VAL A 443 16.31 -16.11 -2.07
CA VAL A 443 16.61 -15.20 -0.94
C VAL A 443 18.11 -15.14 -0.67
N ILE A 444 18.58 -13.99 -0.17
CA ILE A 444 19.92 -13.81 0.38
C ILE A 444 19.80 -13.92 1.89
N PRO A 445 20.61 -14.77 2.56
CA PRO A 445 20.60 -14.81 4.03
C PRO A 445 20.91 -13.43 4.63
N VAL A 446 20.18 -13.03 5.67
CA VAL A 446 20.36 -11.74 6.35
C VAL A 446 21.80 -11.55 6.82
N LYS A 447 22.43 -12.60 7.38
CA LYS A 447 23.83 -12.55 7.80
C LYS A 447 24.78 -12.11 6.68
N ALA A 448 24.56 -12.58 5.44
CA ALA A 448 25.40 -12.19 4.31
C ALA A 448 25.23 -10.71 3.92
N ILE A 449 24.07 -10.13 4.20
CA ILE A 449 23.79 -8.71 3.99
C ILE A 449 24.37 -7.87 5.12
N ASP A 450 24.22 -8.31 6.38
CA ASP A 450 24.83 -7.65 7.53
C ASP A 450 26.36 -7.64 7.43
N ASP A 451 26.96 -8.73 6.95
CA ASP A 451 28.41 -8.82 6.70
C ASP A 451 28.85 -7.84 5.59
N ALA A 452 28.04 -7.69 4.53
CA ALA A 452 28.31 -6.75 3.44
C ALA A 452 28.13 -5.28 3.84
N LEU A 453 27.33 -5.02 4.87
CA LEU A 453 26.99 -3.69 5.38
C LEU A 453 27.60 -3.44 6.77
N ALA A 454 28.63 -4.19 7.17
CA ALA A 454 29.23 -4.16 8.50
C ALA A 454 29.71 -2.77 8.93
N ASP A 455 30.06 -1.91 7.98
CA ASP A 455 30.50 -0.53 8.23
C ASP A 455 29.36 0.44 8.52
N LEU A 456 28.09 -0.02 8.43
CA LEU A 456 26.92 0.80 8.70
C LEU A 456 26.41 0.60 10.13
N PRO A 457 25.93 1.66 10.81
CA PRO A 457 25.42 1.57 12.18
C PRO A 457 24.03 0.88 12.28
N PHE A 458 23.71 0.03 11.32
CA PHE A 458 22.40 -0.58 11.17
C PHE A 458 22.52 -2.10 10.99
N LYS A 459 21.68 -2.86 11.71
CA LYS A 459 21.51 -4.31 11.54
C LYS A 459 20.07 -4.61 11.12
N ILE A 460 19.90 -5.58 10.23
CA ILE A 460 18.58 -6.01 9.78
C ILE A 460 17.89 -6.79 10.91
N PRO A 461 16.74 -6.34 11.44
CA PRO A 461 16.13 -6.93 12.63
C PRO A 461 15.36 -8.24 12.37
N PHE A 462 15.61 -8.92 11.23
CA PHE A 462 14.88 -10.12 10.84
C PHE A 462 15.78 -11.32 10.65
N ALA A 463 15.27 -12.50 11.06
CA ALA A 463 15.95 -13.79 10.88
C ALA A 463 15.73 -14.43 9.49
N VAL A 464 14.84 -13.87 8.67
CA VAL A 464 14.45 -14.43 7.37
C VAL A 464 15.27 -13.77 6.26
N GLY A 465 15.67 -14.55 5.25
CA GLY A 465 16.40 -14.03 4.09
C GLY A 465 15.61 -12.99 3.29
N ILE A 466 16.33 -12.06 2.67
CA ILE A 466 15.74 -11.01 1.81
C ILE A 466 15.70 -11.52 0.36
N PRO A 467 14.63 -11.26 -0.41
CA PRO A 467 14.57 -11.64 -1.82
C PRO A 467 15.79 -11.16 -2.61
N LYS A 468 16.33 -12.00 -3.47
CA LYS A 468 17.53 -11.67 -4.24
C LYS A 468 17.22 -10.79 -5.43
N SER A 469 16.17 -11.14 -6.17
CA SER A 469 15.73 -10.44 -7.38
C SER A 469 14.76 -9.31 -7.05
N ARG A 470 14.37 -8.53 -8.05
CA ARG A 470 13.29 -7.53 -7.93
C ARG A 470 12.10 -8.15 -7.23
N PHE A 471 11.52 -7.39 -6.35
CA PHE A 471 10.50 -7.93 -5.46
C PHE A 471 9.41 -6.90 -5.20
N ASN A 472 8.18 -7.38 -5.23
CA ASN A 472 7.01 -6.62 -4.84
C ASN A 472 5.96 -7.60 -4.30
N THR A 473 5.63 -7.48 -3.03
CA THR A 473 4.66 -8.38 -2.39
C THR A 473 3.71 -7.65 -1.46
N GLY A 474 2.66 -8.36 -1.09
CA GLY A 474 1.76 -8.10 0.00
C GLY A 474 1.56 -9.36 0.83
N ILE A 475 1.64 -9.28 2.16
CA ILE A 475 1.26 -10.34 3.08
C ILE A 475 0.10 -9.83 3.92
N PHE A 476 -0.91 -10.64 4.13
CA PHE A 476 -2.00 -10.30 5.02
C PHE A 476 -2.45 -11.50 5.83
N PHE A 477 -2.88 -11.19 7.01
CA PHE A 477 -3.45 -12.15 7.96
C PHE A 477 -4.52 -11.46 8.78
N GLY A 478 -5.54 -12.20 9.17
CA GLY A 478 -6.51 -11.68 10.13
C GLY A 478 -7.56 -12.69 10.53
N VAL A 479 -8.29 -12.29 11.58
CA VAL A 479 -9.35 -13.11 12.18
C VAL A 479 -10.55 -12.22 12.49
N THR A 480 -11.74 -12.67 12.09
CA THR A 480 -13.01 -12.02 12.43
C THR A 480 -14.03 -13.02 12.96
N LEU A 481 -14.97 -12.54 13.73
CA LEU A 481 -16.12 -13.29 14.18
C LEU A 481 -17.34 -12.87 13.36
N SER A 482 -17.93 -13.79 12.63
CA SER A 482 -19.14 -13.57 11.83
C SER A 482 -20.37 -13.52 12.74
N MET A 483 -21.28 -12.60 12.46
CA MET A 483 -22.49 -12.37 13.27
C MET A 483 -23.73 -12.25 12.38
N GLY A 484 -24.89 -12.58 12.94
CA GLY A 484 -26.16 -12.39 12.27
C GLY A 484 -26.47 -13.40 11.17
N GLN A 485 -27.53 -13.13 10.41
CA GLN A 485 -27.99 -13.97 9.32
C GLN A 485 -27.15 -13.76 8.08
N ARG A 486 -27.18 -14.75 7.17
CA ARG A 486 -26.52 -14.64 5.87
C ARG A 486 -27.38 -13.83 4.91
N HIS A 487 -26.85 -12.74 4.38
CA HIS A 487 -27.50 -11.88 3.39
C HIS A 487 -26.96 -12.10 1.99
N ARG A 488 -25.73 -12.63 1.86
CA ARG A 488 -25.05 -12.93 0.60
C ARG A 488 -24.58 -14.37 0.58
N ASP A 489 -24.47 -14.94 -0.61
CA ASP A 489 -23.75 -16.21 -0.79
C ASP A 489 -22.23 -15.97 -0.82
N PHE A 490 -21.46 -17.04 -0.91
CA PHE A 490 -20.00 -16.99 -0.99
C PHE A 490 -19.48 -16.22 -2.22
N ALA A 491 -20.30 -16.07 -3.24
CA ALA A 491 -20.01 -15.31 -4.46
C ALA A 491 -20.42 -13.82 -4.37
N GLY A 492 -20.92 -13.38 -3.23
CA GLY A 492 -21.41 -12.02 -2.99
C GLY A 492 -22.77 -11.72 -3.63
N ARG A 493 -23.51 -12.72 -4.12
CA ARG A 493 -24.87 -12.57 -4.65
C ARG A 493 -25.89 -12.55 -3.50
N ARG A 494 -27.03 -11.90 -3.71
CA ARG A 494 -28.10 -11.85 -2.73
C ARG A 494 -28.55 -13.27 -2.32
N TYR A 495 -28.56 -13.56 -1.03
CA TYR A 495 -28.98 -14.85 -0.52
C TYR A 495 -30.50 -14.89 -0.45
N VAL A 496 -31.13 -15.53 -1.42
CA VAL A 496 -32.55 -15.82 -1.38
C VAL A 496 -32.74 -17.15 -0.64
N LYS A 497 -33.27 -17.10 0.59
CA LYS A 497 -33.71 -18.31 1.28
C LYS A 497 -34.82 -18.91 0.42
N LYS A 498 -34.60 -20.07 -0.24
CA LYS A 498 -35.69 -20.84 -0.81
C LYS A 498 -36.63 -21.16 0.34
N VAL A 499 -37.80 -20.54 0.36
CA VAL A 499 -38.92 -21.03 1.13
C VAL A 499 -39.24 -22.35 0.46
N GLU A 500 -38.87 -23.47 1.07
CA GLU A 500 -39.48 -24.74 0.76
C GLU A 500 -40.97 -24.51 1.04
N THR A 501 -41.73 -24.30 -0.01
CA THR A 501 -43.17 -24.47 0.03
C THR A 501 -43.32 -25.94 0.39
N GLU A 502 -43.47 -26.28 1.67
CA GLU A 502 -44.11 -27.50 2.04
C GLU A 502 -45.36 -27.55 1.17
N SER A 503 -45.38 -28.47 0.24
CA SER A 503 -46.59 -28.79 -0.50
C SER A 503 -47.62 -29.07 0.58
N LEU A 504 -48.57 -28.16 0.76
CA LEU A 504 -49.76 -28.46 1.54
C LEU A 504 -50.21 -29.84 1.03
N PRO A 505 -50.41 -30.82 1.92
CA PRO A 505 -50.92 -32.09 1.51
C PRO A 505 -52.17 -31.81 0.68
N SER A 506 -52.20 -32.34 -0.56
CA SER A 506 -53.37 -32.24 -1.42
C SER A 506 -54.55 -32.74 -0.60
N LEU A 507 -55.44 -31.81 -0.25
CA LEU A 507 -56.73 -32.20 0.31
C LEU A 507 -57.36 -33.06 -0.77
N GLU A 508 -57.37 -34.37 -0.55
CA GLU A 508 -58.20 -35.27 -1.36
C GLU A 508 -59.63 -34.71 -1.34
N PRO A 509 -60.32 -34.65 -2.50
CA PRO A 509 -61.69 -34.21 -2.53
C PRO A 509 -62.50 -35.12 -1.57
N MET A 510 -63.08 -34.56 -0.50
CA MET A 510 -64.02 -35.31 0.30
C MET A 510 -65.16 -35.76 -0.60
N GLU A 511 -65.24 -37.07 -0.85
CA GLU A 511 -66.45 -37.67 -1.44
C GLU A 511 -67.62 -37.30 -0.55
N MET A 512 -68.53 -36.48 -1.07
CA MET A 512 -69.81 -36.25 -0.44
C MET A 512 -70.61 -37.55 -0.46
N ILE A 513 -70.69 -38.22 0.67
CA ILE A 513 -71.64 -39.30 0.87
C ILE A 513 -73.02 -38.63 0.92
N VAL A 514 -73.76 -38.76 -0.20
CA VAL A 514 -75.16 -38.36 -0.27
C VAL A 514 -75.97 -39.50 0.38
N PRO A 515 -76.67 -39.29 1.52
CA PRO A 515 -77.60 -40.31 2.01
C PRO A 515 -78.81 -40.35 1.09
N GLU A 516 -79.17 -41.53 0.58
CA GLU A 516 -80.44 -41.78 -0.12
C GLU A 516 -81.63 -41.58 0.82
N GLY A 517 -82.55 -40.66 0.40
CA GLY A 517 -83.93 -40.73 0.78
C GLY A 517 -84.37 -39.82 1.91
N GLU A 518 -84.87 -38.59 1.54
CA GLU A 518 -86.08 -38.01 2.10
C GLU A 518 -86.56 -36.86 1.20
N GLU A 519 -87.91 -36.90 0.89
CA GLU A 519 -88.62 -35.94 0.03
C GLU A 519 -88.62 -34.52 0.62
N VAL A 520 -88.23 -33.54 -0.16
CA VAL A 520 -88.27 -32.12 0.21
C VAL A 520 -89.58 -31.53 -0.25
N LYS A 521 -90.39 -31.07 0.75
CA LYS A 521 -91.49 -30.14 0.56
C LYS A 521 -90.95 -28.72 0.26
N ASN A 522 -91.51 -28.11 -0.78
CA ASN A 522 -91.36 -26.71 -1.14
C ASN A 522 -91.58 -25.75 -0.02
N SER A 523 -90.69 -24.76 0.16
CA SER A 523 -90.94 -23.49 0.81
C SER A 523 -90.20 -22.36 0.12
N GLU A 524 -90.91 -21.24 0.07
CA GLU A 524 -90.74 -20.00 -0.73
C GLU A 524 -89.43 -19.25 -0.57
N PRO A 525 -89.08 -18.33 -1.50
CA PRO A 525 -87.87 -17.54 -1.47
C PRO A 525 -87.86 -16.38 -0.51
N LEU A 526 -86.87 -16.25 0.34
CA LEU A 526 -86.62 -15.08 1.20
C LEU A 526 -85.77 -14.04 0.46
N THR A 527 -86.31 -12.83 0.49
CA THR A 527 -85.79 -11.58 -0.09
C THR A 527 -84.52 -11.09 0.64
N THR A 528 -83.60 -10.56 -0.13
CA THR A 528 -82.40 -9.83 0.28
C THR A 528 -82.70 -8.53 1.00
N PRO A 529 -81.97 -8.11 2.03
CA PRO A 529 -81.92 -6.73 2.47
C PRO A 529 -80.69 -6.01 1.94
N THR A 530 -80.92 -4.83 1.47
CA THR A 530 -80.03 -3.77 1.01
C THR A 530 -79.07 -3.27 2.11
N SER A 531 -77.86 -2.93 1.66
CA SER A 531 -76.82 -2.19 2.36
C SER A 531 -77.26 -0.79 2.82
N PRO A 532 -76.68 -0.24 3.87
CA PRO A 532 -76.57 1.20 4.04
C PRO A 532 -75.11 1.66 3.93
N ASP A 533 -74.96 2.75 3.14
CA ASP A 533 -73.83 3.67 3.14
C ASP A 533 -73.54 4.22 4.55
N THR A 534 -72.28 4.40 4.88
CA THR A 534 -71.84 5.60 5.61
C THR A 534 -70.33 5.86 5.44
N ASN A 535 -70.06 7.07 4.97
CA ASN A 535 -68.84 7.85 5.09
C ASN A 535 -68.23 7.88 6.52
N TYR A 536 -66.88 7.71 6.63
CA TYR A 536 -65.96 8.73 7.15
C TYR A 536 -64.54 8.23 6.89
#